data_daccb8ccceeabf37fc536179db6beed7
#
_entry.id   daccb8ccceeabf37fc536179db6beed7
#
_cell.length_a   1.000
_cell.length_b   1.000
_cell.length_c   1.000
_cell.angle_alpha   90.00
_cell.angle_beta   90.00
_cell.angle_gamma   90.00
#
_symmetry.space_group_name_H-M   'P 1'
#
loop_
_entity.id
_entity.type
_entity.pdbx_description
1 polymer ?
#
loop_
_entity_poly.entity_id
_entity_poly.type
_entity_poly.pdbx_seq_one_letter_code
_entity_poly.pdbx_strand_id
1 'polypeptide(L)'
;ILIERLEKAGHVSIDKQIVKDDVYQMRAVVSQWIADSNVHVVLLTGGTGFSHRDSTPEAMKPLFDKEIEGFGELFRQVSEKQIGTSTIQSRAVAGLVNSTAIFCLPGSTNACRTGWDNIIADQLDSRHRPCNFAAYLVGE
;
A
#
# COMPACT_ATOMS: atom_id res chain seq x y z
N ILE A 1 8.59 -10.34 -2.81
CA ILE A 1 7.51 -10.79 -3.68
C ILE A 1 6.79 -9.64 -4.39
N LEU A 2 6.64 -8.52 -3.72
CA LEU A 2 6.02 -7.34 -4.35
C LEU A 2 6.89 -6.79 -5.48
N ILE A 3 8.20 -6.73 -5.28
CA ILE A 3 9.12 -6.25 -6.32
C ILE A 3 9.03 -7.11 -7.57
N GLU A 4 9.01 -8.42 -7.41
CA GLU A 4 8.85 -9.33 -8.54
C GLU A 4 7.56 -9.05 -9.31
N ARG A 5 6.46 -8.84 -8.58
CA ARG A 5 5.17 -8.62 -9.19
C ARG A 5 5.08 -7.28 -9.91
N LEU A 6 5.58 -6.22 -9.28
CA LEU A 6 5.50 -4.91 -9.90
C LEU A 6 6.39 -4.82 -11.15
N GLU A 7 7.56 -5.45 -11.12
CA GLU A 7 8.44 -5.46 -12.28
C GLU A 7 7.85 -6.27 -13.42
N LYS A 8 7.23 -7.40 -13.10
CA LYS A 8 6.58 -8.24 -14.10
C LYS A 8 5.40 -7.52 -14.74
N ALA A 9 4.77 -6.61 -14.03
CA ALA A 9 3.67 -5.80 -14.54
C ALA A 9 4.15 -4.55 -15.31
N GLY A 10 5.46 -4.36 -15.44
CA GLY A 10 6.03 -3.25 -16.19
C GLY A 10 6.39 -2.02 -15.36
N HIS A 11 6.25 -2.11 -14.05
CA HIS A 11 6.65 -1.01 -13.17
C HIS A 11 8.14 -1.10 -12.83
N VAL A 12 8.71 -0.01 -12.35
CA VAL A 12 10.14 0.09 -12.02
C VAL A 12 10.28 0.27 -10.51
N SER A 13 11.08 -0.60 -9.87
CA SER A 13 11.41 -0.45 -8.46
C SER A 13 12.56 0.55 -8.33
N ILE A 14 12.28 1.69 -7.69
CA ILE A 14 13.28 2.76 -7.53
C ILE A 14 14.11 2.54 -6.27
N ASP A 15 13.48 2.12 -5.17
CA ASP A 15 14.16 1.97 -3.89
C ASP A 15 13.48 0.90 -3.06
N LYS A 16 14.21 0.36 -2.09
CA LYS A 16 13.70 -0.62 -1.15
C LYS A 16 14.40 -0.40 0.18
N GLN A 17 13.64 -0.26 1.26
CA GLN A 17 14.21 -0.06 2.59
C GLN A 17 13.52 -0.93 3.63
N ILE A 18 14.30 -1.37 4.62
CA ILE A 18 13.77 -2.04 5.81
C ILE A 18 13.82 -0.99 6.92
N VAL A 19 12.66 -0.69 7.50
CA VAL A 19 12.50 0.38 8.46
C VAL A 19 12.02 -0.19 9.79
N LYS A 20 12.55 0.33 10.89
CA LYS A 20 12.13 -0.09 12.22
C LYS A 20 10.66 0.25 12.48
N ASP A 21 10.04 -0.49 13.42
CA ASP A 21 8.66 -0.24 13.87
C ASP A 21 8.62 1.04 14.71
N ASP A 22 8.87 2.16 14.07
CA ASP A 22 8.91 3.48 14.69
C ASP A 22 8.17 4.45 13.78
N VAL A 23 7.16 5.11 14.32
CA VAL A 23 6.30 6.02 13.56
C VAL A 23 7.11 7.08 12.83
N TYR A 24 8.10 7.66 13.51
CA TYR A 24 8.84 8.78 12.92
C TYR A 24 9.85 8.32 11.89
N GLN A 25 10.45 7.15 12.07
CA GLN A 25 11.35 6.60 11.06
C GLN A 25 10.58 6.21 9.80
N MET A 26 9.39 5.62 9.96
CA MET A 26 8.54 5.32 8.81
C MET A 26 8.13 6.59 8.08
N ARG A 27 7.72 7.62 8.82
CA ARG A 27 7.33 8.89 8.20
C ARG A 27 8.50 9.56 7.48
N ALA A 28 9.70 9.50 8.06
CA ALA A 28 10.88 10.11 7.44
C ALA A 28 11.18 9.48 6.08
N VAL A 29 11.19 8.15 6.01
CA VAL A 29 11.47 7.45 4.75
C VAL A 29 10.37 7.72 3.73
N VAL A 30 9.11 7.57 4.12
CA VAL A 30 7.99 7.72 3.19
C VAL A 30 7.84 9.17 2.73
N SER A 31 8.05 10.15 3.62
CA SER A 31 8.00 11.56 3.25
C SER A 31 9.06 11.92 2.22
N GLN A 32 10.25 11.32 2.35
CA GLN A 32 11.31 11.52 1.37
C GLN A 32 10.91 10.99 0.00
N TRP A 33 10.28 9.82 -0.04
CA TRP A 33 9.77 9.27 -1.28
C TRP A 33 8.62 10.11 -1.86
N ILE A 34 7.71 10.60 -1.02
CA ILE A 34 6.62 11.47 -1.47
C ILE A 34 7.16 12.74 -2.12
N ALA A 35 8.25 13.28 -1.59
CA ALA A 35 8.88 14.49 -2.13
C ALA A 35 9.58 14.26 -3.46
N ASP A 36 9.85 13.00 -3.82
CA ASP A 36 10.51 12.64 -5.07
C ASP A 36 9.46 12.45 -6.17
N SER A 37 9.50 13.33 -7.19
CA SER A 37 8.51 13.29 -8.27
C SER A 37 8.61 12.03 -9.14
N ASN A 38 9.66 11.25 -9.00
CA ASN A 38 9.79 9.98 -9.72
C ASN A 38 9.13 8.82 -9.00
N VAL A 39 8.70 9.01 -7.74
CA VAL A 39 8.04 7.97 -6.97
C VAL A 39 6.53 8.14 -7.10
N HIS A 40 5.87 7.20 -7.76
CA HIS A 40 4.43 7.25 -7.97
C HIS A 40 3.67 6.37 -6.97
N VAL A 41 4.31 5.33 -6.44
CA VAL A 41 3.66 4.37 -5.54
C VAL A 41 4.64 3.96 -4.46
N VAL A 42 4.13 3.87 -3.24
CA VAL A 42 4.87 3.35 -2.08
C VAL A 42 4.09 2.16 -1.54
N LEU A 43 4.77 1.02 -1.41
CA LEU A 43 4.18 -0.19 -0.85
C LEU A 43 4.87 -0.48 0.48
N LEU A 44 4.07 -0.53 1.56
CA LEU A 44 4.56 -0.91 2.88
C LEU A 44 4.00 -2.28 3.25
N THR A 45 4.83 -3.12 3.87
CA THR A 45 4.37 -4.41 4.38
C THR A 45 4.74 -4.52 5.85
N GLY A 46 3.78 -5.00 6.65
CA GLY A 46 3.95 -5.19 8.08
C GLY A 46 3.37 -4.06 8.91
N GLY A 47 3.25 -4.27 10.19
CA GLY A 47 2.81 -3.28 11.15
C GLY A 47 1.33 -2.92 11.09
N THR A 48 0.49 -3.76 10.49
CA THR A 48 -0.95 -3.48 10.36
C THR A 48 -1.83 -4.26 11.34
N GLY A 49 -1.23 -5.03 12.25
CA GLY A 49 -1.99 -5.77 13.25
C GLY A 49 -2.33 -4.95 14.47
N PHE A 50 -2.57 -5.64 15.59
CA PHE A 50 -3.04 -5.00 16.83
C PHE A 50 -2.04 -5.07 17.98
N SER A 51 -0.82 -5.59 17.75
CA SER A 51 0.18 -5.55 18.81
C SER A 51 0.66 -4.10 19.02
N HIS A 52 1.26 -3.84 20.16
CA HIS A 52 1.72 -2.46 20.46
C HIS A 52 2.82 -2.00 19.52
N ARG A 53 3.46 -2.93 18.80
CA ARG A 53 4.50 -2.59 17.81
C ARG A 53 3.89 -2.28 16.44
N ASP A 54 2.64 -2.67 16.22
CA ASP A 54 1.97 -2.45 14.94
C ASP A 54 1.47 -1.02 14.87
N SER A 55 2.19 -0.16 14.14
CA SER A 55 1.90 1.27 14.10
C SER A 55 1.92 1.85 12.67
N THR A 56 1.89 0.98 11.65
CA THR A 56 1.93 1.47 10.26
C THR A 56 0.73 2.36 9.92
N PRO A 57 -0.53 2.01 10.26
CA PRO A 57 -1.64 2.92 9.99
C PRO A 57 -1.50 4.25 10.72
N GLU A 58 -1.07 4.21 11.98
CA GLU A 58 -0.87 5.43 12.77
C GLU A 58 0.20 6.33 12.16
N ALA A 59 1.25 5.73 11.58
CA ALA A 59 2.31 6.49 10.94
C ALA A 59 1.85 7.11 9.63
N MET A 60 1.08 6.38 8.83
CA MET A 60 0.77 6.77 7.45
C MET A 60 -0.48 7.62 7.30
N LYS A 61 -1.55 7.33 8.05
CA LYS A 61 -2.81 8.05 7.85
C LYS A 61 -2.68 9.57 7.98
N PRO A 62 -1.90 10.11 8.92
CA PRO A 62 -1.74 11.56 8.99
C PRO A 62 -1.06 12.19 7.77
N LEU A 63 -0.36 11.39 6.97
CA LEU A 63 0.28 11.88 5.75
C LEU A 63 -0.68 11.98 4.56
N PHE A 64 -1.81 11.28 4.61
CA PHE A 64 -2.71 11.19 3.47
C PHE A 64 -3.45 12.50 3.22
N ASP A 65 -3.48 12.95 1.97
CA ASP A 65 -4.38 14.01 1.55
C ASP A 65 -5.80 13.45 1.42
N LYS A 66 -5.90 12.24 0.88
CA LYS A 66 -7.17 11.53 0.76
C LYS A 66 -6.95 10.06 1.09
N GLU A 67 -7.76 9.53 1.98
CA GLU A 67 -7.71 8.11 2.27
C GLU A 67 -8.46 7.32 1.21
N ILE A 68 -7.85 6.22 0.75
CA ILE A 68 -8.53 5.28 -0.15
C ILE A 68 -9.18 4.22 0.73
N GLU A 69 -10.33 4.57 1.31
CA GLU A 69 -11.01 3.70 2.27
C GLU A 69 -11.40 2.36 1.67
N GLY A 70 -11.78 2.37 0.40
CA GLY A 70 -12.16 1.15 -0.30
C GLY A 70 -11.06 0.10 -0.37
N PHE A 71 -9.79 0.52 -0.28
CA PHE A 71 -8.71 -0.46 -0.31
C PHE A 71 -8.78 -1.42 0.87
N GLY A 72 -8.86 -0.88 2.07
CA GLY A 72 -8.93 -1.72 3.28
C GLY A 72 -10.20 -2.56 3.30
N GLU A 73 -11.31 -1.99 2.90
CA GLU A 73 -12.58 -2.70 2.83
C GLU A 73 -12.49 -3.91 1.88
N LEU A 74 -12.02 -3.68 0.66
CA LEU A 74 -11.92 -4.75 -0.32
C LEU A 74 -10.86 -5.77 0.06
N PHE A 75 -9.73 -5.32 0.60
CA PHE A 75 -8.68 -6.22 1.04
C PHE A 75 -9.21 -7.19 2.10
N ARG A 76 -9.92 -6.69 3.11
CA ARG A 76 -10.47 -7.54 4.16
C ARG A 76 -11.56 -8.47 3.62
N GLN A 77 -12.34 -8.01 2.65
CA GLN A 77 -13.36 -8.85 2.02
C GLN A 77 -12.74 -10.03 1.26
N VAL A 78 -11.70 -9.76 0.47
CA VAL A 78 -10.99 -10.81 -0.26
C VAL A 78 -10.26 -11.75 0.69
N SER A 79 -9.61 -11.20 1.70
CA SER A 79 -8.86 -11.96 2.69
C SER A 79 -9.75 -12.88 3.51
N GLU A 80 -10.99 -12.48 3.77
CA GLU A 80 -11.94 -13.28 4.55
C GLU A 80 -12.17 -14.65 3.92
N LYS A 81 -12.11 -14.74 2.60
CA LYS A 81 -12.27 -16.00 1.88
C LYS A 81 -11.12 -16.97 2.16
N GLN A 82 -9.98 -16.48 2.60
CA GLN A 82 -8.79 -17.28 2.85
C GLN A 82 -8.59 -17.59 4.34
N ILE A 83 -8.81 -16.61 5.21
CA ILE A 83 -8.50 -16.71 6.63
C ILE A 83 -9.72 -16.53 7.54
N GLY A 84 -10.90 -16.41 6.97
CA GLY A 84 -12.14 -16.28 7.75
C GLY A 84 -12.18 -15.02 8.58
N THR A 85 -12.73 -15.12 9.78
CA THR A 85 -12.91 -13.96 10.65
C THR A 85 -11.61 -13.29 11.10
N SER A 86 -10.47 -13.99 10.97
CA SER A 86 -9.18 -13.40 11.32
C SER A 86 -8.84 -12.17 10.46
N THR A 87 -9.54 -11.98 9.35
CA THR A 87 -9.37 -10.80 8.52
C THR A 87 -9.62 -9.50 9.28
N ILE A 88 -10.42 -9.53 10.35
CA ILE A 88 -10.69 -8.31 11.15
C ILE A 88 -9.44 -7.79 11.88
N GLN A 89 -8.40 -8.60 11.94
CA GLN A 89 -7.14 -8.18 12.55
C GLN A 89 -6.22 -7.45 11.58
N SER A 90 -6.61 -7.36 10.31
CA SER A 90 -5.84 -6.59 9.33
C SER A 90 -6.32 -5.15 9.30
N ARG A 91 -5.40 -4.22 9.54
CA ARG A 91 -5.68 -2.80 9.42
C ARG A 91 -5.04 -2.24 8.14
N ALA A 92 -5.10 -3.03 7.06
CA ALA A 92 -4.62 -2.58 5.76
C ALA A 92 -5.30 -1.26 5.39
N VAL A 93 -4.52 -0.33 4.86
CA VAL A 93 -4.99 1.03 4.57
C VAL A 93 -4.21 1.59 3.39
N ALA A 94 -4.82 2.51 2.67
CA ALA A 94 -4.16 3.19 1.56
C ALA A 94 -4.61 4.64 1.47
N GLY A 95 -3.80 5.44 0.81
CA GLY A 95 -4.13 6.86 0.62
C GLY A 95 -3.35 7.48 -0.51
N LEU A 96 -3.79 8.67 -0.91
CA LEU A 96 -3.08 9.50 -1.87
C LEU A 96 -2.43 10.67 -1.15
N VAL A 97 -1.17 10.95 -1.50
CA VAL A 97 -0.42 12.09 -1.00
C VAL A 97 0.22 12.75 -2.21
N ASN A 98 -0.20 13.98 -2.54
CA ASN A 98 0.20 14.62 -3.79
C ASN A 98 -0.11 13.67 -4.96
N SER A 99 0.89 13.32 -5.76
CA SER A 99 0.72 12.39 -6.89
C SER A 99 1.24 10.99 -6.57
N THR A 100 1.32 10.62 -5.28
CA THR A 100 1.83 9.32 -4.85
C THR A 100 0.73 8.53 -4.15
N ALA A 101 0.57 7.26 -4.52
CA ALA A 101 -0.33 6.36 -3.82
C ALA A 101 0.47 5.53 -2.82
N ILE A 102 -0.05 5.40 -1.60
CA ILE A 102 0.58 4.62 -0.53
C ILE A 102 -0.35 3.48 -0.17
N PHE A 103 0.15 2.24 -0.23
CA PHE A 103 -0.60 1.06 0.16
C PHE A 103 0.11 0.36 1.30
N CYS A 104 -0.61 0.12 2.39
CA CYS A 104 -0.08 -0.55 3.58
C CYS A 104 -0.72 -1.94 3.69
N LEU A 105 0.12 -2.96 3.61
CA LEU A 105 -0.29 -4.37 3.60
C LEU A 105 0.23 -5.10 4.83
N PRO A 106 -0.47 -6.15 5.29
CA PRO A 106 0.10 -7.03 6.31
C PRO A 106 1.41 -7.65 5.84
N GLY A 107 2.23 -8.07 6.80
CA GLY A 107 3.60 -8.50 6.52
C GLY A 107 3.74 -9.89 5.91
N SER A 108 2.68 -10.70 5.87
CA SER A 108 2.80 -12.07 5.34
C SER A 108 2.92 -12.06 3.82
N THR A 109 3.65 -13.05 3.30
CA THR A 109 3.78 -13.23 1.85
C THR A 109 2.41 -13.40 1.18
N ASN A 110 1.52 -14.16 1.83
CA ASN A 110 0.20 -14.41 1.27
C ASN A 110 -0.65 -13.12 1.23
N ALA A 111 -0.54 -12.28 2.25
CA ALA A 111 -1.26 -11.00 2.25
C ALA A 111 -0.76 -10.07 1.14
N CYS A 112 0.54 -10.08 0.88
CA CYS A 112 1.11 -9.30 -0.21
C CYS A 112 0.60 -9.79 -1.56
N ARG A 113 0.52 -11.11 -1.77
CA ARG A 113 -0.05 -11.68 -2.98
C ARG A 113 -1.52 -11.27 -3.13
N THR A 114 -2.27 -11.41 -2.06
CA THR A 114 -3.70 -11.05 -2.06
C THR A 114 -3.91 -9.60 -2.45
N GLY A 115 -3.17 -8.69 -1.83
CA GLY A 115 -3.31 -7.27 -2.11
C GLY A 115 -2.90 -6.91 -3.52
N TRP A 116 -1.77 -7.40 -3.97
CA TRP A 116 -1.29 -7.08 -5.30
C TRP A 116 -2.16 -7.71 -6.39
N ASP A 117 -2.34 -9.04 -6.33
CA ASP A 117 -2.98 -9.77 -7.42
C ASP A 117 -4.47 -9.43 -7.58
N ASN A 118 -5.14 -9.10 -6.48
CA ASN A 118 -6.59 -8.90 -6.52
C ASN A 118 -7.00 -7.42 -6.56
N ILE A 119 -6.11 -6.49 -6.22
CA ILE A 119 -6.50 -5.09 -6.07
C ILE A 119 -5.49 -4.15 -6.74
N ILE A 120 -4.24 -4.15 -6.25
CA ILE A 120 -3.29 -3.10 -6.60
C ILE A 120 -2.90 -3.15 -8.06
N ALA A 121 -2.68 -4.34 -8.60
CA ALA A 121 -2.26 -4.50 -9.99
C ALA A 121 -3.25 -3.81 -10.94
N ASP A 122 -4.55 -4.05 -10.74
CA ASP A 122 -5.59 -3.43 -11.57
C ASP A 122 -5.59 -1.91 -11.41
N GLN A 123 -5.48 -1.43 -10.18
CA GLN A 123 -5.60 -0.01 -9.89
C GLN A 123 -4.39 0.81 -10.34
N LEU A 124 -3.27 0.16 -10.61
CA LEU A 124 -2.08 0.80 -11.16
C LEU A 124 -1.97 0.61 -12.68
N ASP A 125 -2.92 -0.06 -13.30
CA ASP A 125 -2.94 -0.29 -14.74
C ASP A 125 -3.87 0.73 -15.39
N SER A 126 -3.29 1.60 -16.21
CA SER A 126 -4.05 2.67 -16.88
C SER A 126 -5.12 2.14 -17.85
N ARG A 127 -5.05 0.87 -18.20
CA ARG A 127 -6.03 0.22 -19.10
C ARG A 127 -7.23 -0.34 -18.37
N HIS A 128 -7.15 -0.47 -17.05
CA HIS A 128 -8.23 -1.07 -16.26
C HIS A 128 -9.47 -0.18 -16.26
N ARG A 129 -10.63 -0.79 -16.49
CA ARG A 129 -11.93 -0.10 -16.56
C ARG A 129 -12.86 -0.65 -15.49
N PRO A 130 -13.78 0.15 -14.93
CA PRO A 130 -14.14 1.50 -15.38
C PRO A 130 -13.20 2.62 -14.94
N CYS A 131 -12.39 2.42 -13.91
CA CYS A 131 -11.47 3.44 -13.42
C CYS A 131 -10.26 2.82 -12.73
N ASN A 132 -9.22 3.62 -12.58
CA ASN A 132 -7.99 3.21 -11.90
C ASN A 132 -7.29 4.47 -11.37
N PHE A 133 -6.23 4.28 -10.59
CA PHE A 133 -5.49 5.40 -9.99
C PHE A 133 -4.33 5.91 -10.83
N ALA A 134 -3.97 5.22 -11.92
CA ALA A 134 -2.75 5.56 -12.67
C ALA A 134 -2.71 7.02 -13.10
N ALA A 135 -3.83 7.57 -13.56
CA ALA A 135 -3.89 8.95 -14.05
C ALA A 135 -3.61 9.97 -12.94
N TYR A 136 -3.92 9.64 -11.69
CA TYR A 136 -3.67 10.55 -10.57
C TYR A 136 -2.20 10.57 -10.16
N LEU A 137 -1.42 9.57 -10.56
CA LEU A 137 -0.07 9.36 -10.06
C LEU A 137 1.00 9.94 -10.98
N VAL A 138 0.76 9.93 -12.29
CA VAL A 138 1.76 10.44 -13.22
C VAL A 138 1.70 11.95 -13.36
N GLY A 139 0.79 12.60 -12.66
CA GLY A 139 0.64 14.04 -12.68
C GLY A 139 0.28 14.55 -14.06
N GLU A 140 -0.36 15.65 -14.11
CA GLU A 140 -0.74 16.09 -15.42
C GLU A 140 -0.21 17.36 -15.74
#